data_666a07d57fe48b33cbe50b44837d355e
#
_entry.id   666a07d57fe48b33cbe50b44837d355e
#
_cell.length_a   1.000
_cell.length_b   1.000
_cell.length_c   1.000
_cell.angle_alpha   90.00
_cell.angle_beta   90.00
_cell.angle_gamma   90.00
#
_symmetry.space_group_name_H-M   'P 1'
#
loop_
_entity.id
_entity.type
_entity.pdbx_description
1 polymer ?
#
loop_
_entity_poly.entity_id
_entity_poly.type
_entity_poly.pdbx_seq_one_letter_code
_entity_poly.pdbx_strand_id
1 'polypeptide(L)'
;MKVENLKSKKIEGYNFKFICKITPEICDCKVNEYSPQDDFSDLEKKKLNPYGREKFCKFRIPKVKNSGVYCILENDQVVYIGECLDLDHRFNSGYGVISSRNCFEGFQTVNCKINSLILKSYRENSDVKLYFFKSSNRKKLKRELQKILKPKWNEKNVVLSSCEITEPLKESTDQKIIKIKNKDSRYGKYRKMFTYLRNQDMESIEVSLVKLEEVLGFKFPKSAYSYNAWWANGGHPHSKTWLDAGYKVKVVSLGESVCFYKTQ
;
A
#
# COMPACT_ATOMS: atom_id res chain seq x y z
N MET A 1 16.32 -32.52 2.01
CA MET A 1 15.25 -31.69 1.47
C MET A 1 15.33 -31.72 -0.04
N LYS A 2 14.31 -32.27 -0.73
CA LYS A 2 14.27 -32.30 -2.20
C LYS A 2 14.09 -30.89 -2.73
N VAL A 3 15.04 -30.40 -3.51
CA VAL A 3 14.89 -29.17 -4.29
C VAL A 3 13.85 -29.49 -5.37
N GLU A 4 12.59 -29.15 -5.11
CA GLU A 4 11.52 -29.29 -6.09
C GLU A 4 11.84 -28.43 -7.31
N ASN A 5 11.79 -29.07 -8.48
CA ASN A 5 12.04 -28.46 -9.78
C ASN A 5 10.85 -27.56 -10.16
N LEU A 6 10.79 -26.35 -9.57
CA LEU A 6 9.73 -25.33 -9.74
C LEU A 6 9.67 -24.72 -11.16
N LYS A 7 10.36 -25.30 -12.16
CA LYS A 7 10.49 -24.68 -13.50
C LYS A 7 9.17 -24.52 -14.24
N SER A 8 8.20 -25.43 -14.07
CA SER A 8 6.88 -25.36 -14.71
C SER A 8 5.86 -26.25 -14.00
N LYS A 9 4.56 -25.93 -14.18
CA LYS A 9 3.44 -26.73 -13.68
C LYS A 9 2.40 -26.90 -14.80
N LYS A 10 1.95 -28.15 -15.02
CA LYS A 10 0.87 -28.43 -15.95
C LYS A 10 -0.47 -28.12 -15.29
N ILE A 11 -1.23 -27.22 -15.86
CA ILE A 11 -2.55 -26.80 -15.39
C ILE A 11 -3.51 -26.96 -16.57
N GLU A 12 -4.51 -27.85 -16.46
CA GLU A 12 -5.49 -28.14 -17.50
C GLU A 12 -4.89 -28.33 -18.90
N GLY A 13 -3.81 -29.12 -18.99
CA GLY A 13 -3.12 -29.40 -20.26
C GLY A 13 -2.09 -28.35 -20.68
N TYR A 14 -2.07 -27.17 -20.10
CA TYR A 14 -1.13 -26.09 -20.42
C TYR A 14 0.07 -26.08 -19.48
N ASN A 15 1.28 -25.89 -20.03
CA ASN A 15 2.51 -25.88 -19.26
C ASN A 15 2.87 -24.45 -18.81
N PHE A 16 2.43 -24.07 -17.60
CA PHE A 16 2.70 -22.76 -17.02
C PHE A 16 4.12 -22.70 -16.45
N LYS A 17 4.88 -21.70 -16.86
CA LYS A 17 6.23 -21.42 -16.35
C LYS A 17 6.14 -20.78 -14.96
N PHE A 18 6.92 -21.27 -14.01
CA PHE A 18 7.10 -20.61 -12.71
C PHE A 18 7.82 -19.27 -12.90
N ILE A 19 7.30 -18.23 -12.28
CA ILE A 19 7.89 -16.88 -12.31
C ILE A 19 8.60 -16.58 -10.99
N CYS A 20 7.88 -16.65 -9.87
CA CYS A 20 8.44 -16.40 -8.53
C CYS A 20 7.46 -16.83 -7.45
N LYS A 21 7.96 -16.90 -6.23
CA LYS A 21 7.16 -16.76 -5.02
C LYS A 21 6.84 -15.28 -4.82
N ILE A 22 5.58 -14.96 -4.52
CA ILE A 22 5.18 -13.58 -4.20
C ILE A 22 5.38 -13.37 -2.69
N THR A 23 6.31 -12.49 -2.36
CA THR A 23 6.63 -12.17 -0.97
C THR A 23 6.48 -10.66 -0.76
N PRO A 24 5.68 -10.22 0.22
CA PRO A 24 5.64 -8.82 0.62
C PRO A 24 7.00 -8.26 1.01
N GLU A 25 7.21 -6.97 0.79
CA GLU A 25 8.41 -6.27 1.26
C GLU A 25 8.40 -6.23 2.79
N ILE A 26 9.53 -6.61 3.39
CA ILE A 26 9.72 -6.64 4.84
C ILE A 26 10.60 -5.45 5.23
N CYS A 27 10.19 -4.74 6.27
CA CYS A 27 10.98 -3.71 6.93
C CYS A 27 11.00 -4.02 8.44
N ASP A 28 12.18 -4.00 9.06
CA ASP A 28 12.37 -4.27 10.49
C ASP A 28 11.68 -5.58 10.96
N CYS A 29 11.89 -6.67 10.21
CA CYS A 29 11.31 -8.01 10.46
C CYS A 29 9.77 -8.05 10.42
N LYS A 30 9.11 -7.01 9.92
CA LYS A 30 7.64 -6.94 9.75
C LYS A 30 7.28 -6.59 8.32
N VAL A 31 6.12 -7.06 7.87
CA VAL A 31 5.58 -6.63 6.58
C VAL A 31 5.33 -5.13 6.61
N ASN A 32 5.81 -4.43 5.59
CA ASN A 32 5.53 -3.01 5.42
C ASN A 32 4.08 -2.82 4.90
N GLU A 33 3.14 -2.79 5.84
CA GLU A 33 1.72 -2.58 5.55
C GLU A 33 1.38 -1.10 5.47
N TYR A 34 0.47 -0.74 4.56
CA TYR A 34 0.05 0.64 4.38
C TYR A 34 -1.43 0.75 3.99
N SER A 35 -2.01 1.92 4.24
CA SER A 35 -3.41 2.26 3.98
C SER A 35 -3.48 3.51 3.09
N PRO A 36 -3.34 3.36 1.76
CA PRO A 36 -3.24 4.52 0.85
C PRO A 36 -4.55 5.33 0.76
N GLN A 37 -5.69 4.77 1.14
CA GLN A 37 -6.97 5.46 1.21
C GLN A 37 -6.97 6.59 2.24
N ASP A 38 -6.13 6.52 3.27
CA ASP A 38 -6.04 7.53 4.32
C ASP A 38 -5.34 8.81 3.82
N ASP A 39 -4.60 8.72 2.72
CA ASP A 39 -3.82 9.82 2.13
C ASP A 39 -4.60 10.60 1.05
N PHE A 40 -5.87 10.27 0.78
CA PHE A 40 -6.62 10.84 -0.34
C PHE A 40 -7.67 11.85 0.12
N SER A 41 -7.36 13.14 0.02
CA SER A 41 -8.19 14.26 0.49
C SER A 41 -9.30 14.69 -0.47
N ASP A 42 -9.19 14.41 -1.78
CA ASP A 42 -10.12 14.93 -2.80
C ASP A 42 -11.38 14.07 -2.99
N LEU A 43 -11.54 13.00 -2.23
CA LEU A 43 -12.62 12.03 -2.38
C LEU A 43 -13.58 11.94 -1.19
N GLU A 44 -13.74 13.00 -0.42
CA GLU A 44 -14.75 13.07 0.67
C GLU A 44 -16.17 12.68 0.20
N LYS A 45 -16.42 12.65 -1.12
CA LYS A 45 -17.69 12.25 -1.74
C LYS A 45 -17.69 10.86 -2.39
N LYS A 46 -16.55 10.16 -2.46
CA LYS A 46 -16.49 8.84 -3.11
C LYS A 46 -16.45 7.72 -2.07
N LYS A 47 -17.31 6.73 -2.30
CA LYS A 47 -17.40 5.54 -1.47
C LYS A 47 -16.22 4.61 -1.74
N LEU A 48 -15.67 4.02 -0.68
CA LEU A 48 -14.65 2.97 -0.81
C LEU A 48 -15.24 1.74 -1.48
N ASN A 49 -14.47 1.09 -2.34
CA ASN A 49 -14.85 -0.21 -2.88
C ASN A 49 -14.76 -1.29 -1.79
N PRO A 50 -15.34 -2.50 -1.99
CA PRO A 50 -15.39 -3.55 -0.97
C PRO A 50 -14.04 -3.93 -0.34
N TYR A 51 -12.93 -3.74 -1.05
CA TYR A 51 -11.57 -4.03 -0.59
C TYR A 51 -10.77 -2.76 -0.28
N GLY A 52 -11.37 -1.59 -0.43
CA GLY A 52 -10.68 -0.29 -0.27
C GLY A 52 -10.38 0.08 1.18
N ARG A 53 -10.97 -0.62 2.17
CA ARG A 53 -10.72 -0.44 3.61
C ARG A 53 -9.57 -1.30 4.13
N GLU A 54 -9.10 -2.24 3.30
CA GLU A 54 -8.07 -3.19 3.71
C GLU A 54 -6.70 -2.53 3.87
N LYS A 55 -5.83 -3.20 4.57
CA LYS A 55 -4.39 -2.91 4.53
C LYS A 55 -3.77 -3.59 3.34
N PHE A 56 -2.74 -2.96 2.79
CA PHE A 56 -2.02 -3.44 1.61
C PHE A 56 -0.54 -3.62 1.92
N CYS A 57 0.13 -4.41 1.09
CA CYS A 57 1.58 -4.58 1.13
C CYS A 57 2.20 -4.22 -0.21
N LYS A 58 3.48 -3.87 -0.19
CA LYS A 58 4.26 -3.75 -1.43
C LYS A 58 4.94 -5.08 -1.72
N PHE A 59 5.00 -5.44 -2.98
CA PHE A 59 5.79 -6.57 -3.47
C PHE A 59 6.19 -6.34 -4.92
N ARG A 60 7.20 -7.07 -5.39
CA ARG A 60 7.65 -7.05 -6.78
C ARG A 60 7.87 -8.45 -7.31
N ILE A 61 7.68 -8.60 -8.62
CA ILE A 61 8.01 -9.81 -9.37
C ILE A 61 9.16 -9.51 -10.35
N PRO A 62 9.89 -10.54 -10.85
CA PRO A 62 10.84 -10.39 -11.95
C PRO A 62 10.19 -9.75 -13.18
N LYS A 63 10.95 -8.92 -13.90
CA LYS A 63 10.47 -8.23 -15.11
C LYS A 63 10.18 -9.24 -16.22
N VAL A 64 8.91 -9.42 -16.57
CA VAL A 64 8.42 -10.28 -17.65
C VAL A 64 7.43 -9.51 -18.51
N LYS A 65 7.92 -8.94 -19.60
CA LYS A 65 7.13 -8.13 -20.55
C LYS A 65 6.46 -9.01 -21.62
N ASN A 66 5.55 -9.88 -21.19
CA ASN A 66 4.84 -10.79 -22.09
C ASN A 66 3.33 -10.72 -21.88
N SER A 67 2.58 -10.91 -22.98
CA SER A 67 1.14 -11.09 -22.99
C SER A 67 0.77 -12.54 -22.74
N GLY A 68 -0.22 -12.79 -21.87
CA GLY A 68 -0.65 -14.16 -21.57
C GLY A 68 -1.61 -14.29 -20.41
N VAL A 69 -1.70 -15.53 -19.91
CA VAL A 69 -2.51 -15.91 -18.74
C VAL A 69 -1.57 -16.24 -17.59
N TYR A 70 -1.94 -15.81 -16.39
CA TYR A 70 -1.20 -16.13 -15.18
C TYR A 70 -2.11 -16.79 -14.15
N CYS A 71 -1.52 -17.64 -13.33
CA CYS A 71 -2.15 -18.29 -12.20
C CYS A 71 -1.42 -17.91 -10.92
N ILE A 72 -2.17 -17.51 -9.90
CA ILE A 72 -1.67 -17.40 -8.53
C ILE A 72 -2.07 -18.70 -7.83
N LEU A 73 -1.09 -19.34 -7.23
CA LEU A 73 -1.28 -20.54 -6.42
C LEU A 73 -1.01 -20.22 -4.95
N GLU A 74 -1.86 -20.73 -4.08
CA GLU A 74 -1.68 -20.71 -2.64
C GLU A 74 -1.55 -22.16 -2.16
N ASN A 75 -0.44 -22.51 -1.51
CA ASN A 75 -0.14 -23.87 -1.09
C ASN A 75 -0.38 -24.89 -2.22
N ASP A 76 0.14 -24.58 -3.43
CA ASP A 76 0.04 -25.36 -4.67
C ASP A 76 -1.37 -25.51 -5.28
N GLN A 77 -2.40 -24.92 -4.71
CA GLN A 77 -3.76 -24.83 -5.29
C GLN A 77 -3.93 -23.55 -6.10
N VAL A 78 -4.54 -23.63 -7.29
CA VAL A 78 -4.85 -22.46 -8.11
C VAL A 78 -5.98 -21.65 -7.44
N VAL A 79 -5.62 -20.46 -6.95
CA VAL A 79 -6.58 -19.58 -6.26
C VAL A 79 -7.04 -18.42 -7.11
N TYR A 80 -6.25 -18.00 -8.12
CA TYR A 80 -6.61 -16.94 -9.05
C TYR A 80 -6.10 -17.19 -10.45
N ILE A 81 -6.90 -16.87 -11.45
CA ILE A 81 -6.52 -16.88 -12.87
C ILE A 81 -6.82 -15.50 -13.46
N GLY A 82 -5.78 -14.87 -13.99
CA GLY A 82 -5.86 -13.58 -14.65
C GLY A 82 -5.21 -13.57 -16.03
N GLU A 83 -5.39 -12.47 -16.76
CA GLU A 83 -4.73 -12.25 -18.04
C GLU A 83 -4.12 -10.85 -18.09
N CYS A 84 -3.08 -10.66 -18.87
CA CYS A 84 -2.42 -9.39 -19.05
C CYS A 84 -1.82 -9.24 -20.46
N LEU A 85 -1.62 -7.99 -20.86
CA LEU A 85 -0.79 -7.65 -22.02
C LEU A 85 0.70 -7.64 -21.64
N ASP A 86 0.98 -7.25 -20.39
CA ASP A 86 2.31 -7.16 -19.83
C ASP A 86 2.23 -7.61 -18.36
N LEU A 87 2.96 -8.69 -18.03
CA LEU A 87 2.94 -9.26 -16.68
C LEU A 87 3.65 -8.35 -15.68
N ASP A 88 4.77 -7.73 -16.10
CA ASP A 88 5.50 -6.76 -15.27
C ASP A 88 4.61 -5.59 -14.85
N HIS A 89 3.95 -4.96 -15.81
CA HIS A 89 3.03 -3.85 -15.51
C HIS A 89 1.86 -4.29 -14.65
N ARG A 90 1.26 -5.47 -14.92
CA ARG A 90 0.13 -5.99 -14.14
C ARG A 90 0.46 -6.19 -12.67
N PHE A 91 1.66 -6.69 -12.36
CA PHE A 91 2.07 -6.98 -11.00
C PHE A 91 2.81 -5.81 -10.35
N ASN A 92 3.86 -5.28 -10.98
CA ASN A 92 4.73 -4.28 -10.33
C ASN A 92 4.12 -2.87 -10.28
N SER A 93 3.20 -2.52 -11.19
CA SER A 93 2.47 -1.24 -11.18
C SER A 93 0.98 -1.38 -10.81
N GLY A 94 0.45 -2.60 -10.79
CA GLY A 94 -0.95 -2.89 -10.48
C GLY A 94 -1.13 -3.51 -9.11
N TYR A 95 -0.88 -4.82 -8.99
CA TYR A 95 -1.12 -5.55 -7.73
C TYR A 95 -0.08 -5.26 -6.66
N GLY A 96 1.17 -5.05 -7.01
CA GLY A 96 2.29 -4.87 -6.08
C GLY A 96 2.36 -3.50 -5.43
N VAL A 97 1.60 -2.51 -5.95
CA VAL A 97 1.51 -1.17 -5.36
C VAL A 97 0.09 -0.64 -5.54
N ILE A 98 -0.61 -0.45 -4.44
CA ILE A 98 -1.97 0.11 -4.44
C ILE A 98 -1.89 1.62 -4.26
N SER A 99 -2.48 2.36 -5.21
CA SER A 99 -2.65 3.80 -5.08
C SER A 99 -3.95 4.12 -4.33
N SER A 100 -4.01 5.29 -3.69
CA SER A 100 -5.20 5.78 -2.99
C SER A 100 -6.46 5.70 -3.86
N ARG A 101 -6.34 6.11 -5.13
CA ARG A 101 -7.44 6.07 -6.10
C ARG A 101 -8.05 4.68 -6.28
N ASN A 102 -7.23 3.62 -6.25
CA ASN A 102 -7.71 2.25 -6.43
C ASN A 102 -8.65 1.78 -5.32
N CYS A 103 -8.61 2.43 -4.15
CA CYS A 103 -9.43 2.07 -3.00
C CYS A 103 -10.90 2.50 -3.12
N PHE A 104 -11.24 3.35 -4.10
CA PHE A 104 -12.58 3.92 -4.25
C PHE A 104 -13.39 3.29 -5.38
N GLU A 105 -14.72 3.39 -5.31
CA GLU A 105 -15.63 2.92 -6.37
C GLU A 105 -15.36 3.62 -7.72
N GLY A 106 -15.52 2.89 -8.80
CA GLY A 106 -15.25 3.37 -10.17
C GLY A 106 -13.79 3.21 -10.61
N PHE A 107 -12.90 2.69 -9.76
CA PHE A 107 -11.50 2.43 -10.10
C PHE A 107 -11.15 0.93 -10.07
N GLN A 108 -9.87 0.59 -9.96
CA GLN A 108 -9.37 -0.78 -10.13
C GLN A 108 -9.52 -1.62 -8.85
N THR A 109 -10.75 -1.89 -8.44
CA THR A 109 -11.10 -2.74 -7.28
C THR A 109 -10.34 -4.07 -7.22
N VAL A 110 -10.06 -4.68 -8.40
CA VAL A 110 -9.35 -5.96 -8.48
C VAL A 110 -7.91 -5.85 -7.95
N ASN A 111 -7.27 -4.67 -8.09
CA ASN A 111 -5.92 -4.48 -7.57
C ASN A 111 -5.93 -4.55 -6.03
N CYS A 112 -6.86 -3.84 -5.38
CA CYS A 112 -7.05 -3.91 -3.93
C CYS A 112 -7.33 -5.34 -3.48
N LYS A 113 -8.28 -6.02 -4.14
CA LYS A 113 -8.63 -7.40 -3.84
C LYS A 113 -7.44 -8.35 -3.85
N ILE A 114 -6.67 -8.36 -4.94
CA ILE A 114 -5.55 -9.30 -5.08
C ILE A 114 -4.43 -8.98 -4.09
N ASN A 115 -4.11 -7.70 -3.89
CA ASN A 115 -3.08 -7.30 -2.94
C ASN A 115 -3.45 -7.70 -1.50
N SER A 116 -4.68 -7.39 -1.05
CA SER A 116 -5.14 -7.74 0.30
C SER A 116 -5.19 -9.25 0.53
N LEU A 117 -5.58 -10.04 -0.49
CA LEU A 117 -5.56 -11.50 -0.40
C LEU A 117 -4.13 -12.06 -0.31
N ILE A 118 -3.18 -11.50 -1.06
CA ILE A 118 -1.76 -11.86 -0.95
C ILE A 118 -1.22 -11.53 0.46
N LEU A 119 -1.55 -10.35 0.98
CA LEU A 119 -1.16 -9.97 2.35
C LEU A 119 -1.75 -10.92 3.39
N LYS A 120 -3.04 -11.27 3.25
CA LYS A 120 -3.71 -12.23 4.13
C LYS A 120 -3.02 -13.60 4.09
N SER A 121 -2.77 -14.16 2.89
CA SER A 121 -2.08 -15.44 2.73
C SER A 121 -0.69 -15.42 3.37
N TYR A 122 0.04 -14.31 3.25
CA TYR A 122 1.34 -14.15 3.89
C TYR A 122 1.24 -14.18 5.42
N ARG A 123 0.25 -13.48 6.01
CA ARG A 123 -0.01 -13.50 7.47
C ARG A 123 -0.36 -14.89 7.98
N GLU A 124 -1.03 -15.70 7.14
CA GLU A 124 -1.40 -17.08 7.43
C GLU A 124 -0.25 -18.08 7.11
N ASN A 125 0.97 -17.58 6.83
CA ASN A 125 2.15 -18.36 6.44
C ASN A 125 1.91 -19.26 5.22
N SER A 126 0.99 -18.90 4.34
CA SER A 126 0.73 -19.61 3.10
C SER A 126 1.79 -19.29 2.03
N ASP A 127 2.11 -20.28 1.21
CA ASP A 127 3.06 -20.15 0.12
C ASP A 127 2.36 -19.67 -1.15
N VAL A 128 2.59 -18.41 -1.55
CA VAL A 128 1.97 -17.80 -2.73
C VAL A 128 2.94 -17.80 -3.90
N LYS A 129 2.59 -18.50 -4.98
CA LYS A 129 3.40 -18.68 -6.18
C LYS A 129 2.73 -18.10 -7.41
N LEU A 130 3.53 -17.52 -8.32
CA LEU A 130 3.09 -17.01 -9.61
C LEU A 130 3.58 -17.88 -10.74
N TYR A 131 2.64 -18.30 -11.59
CA TYR A 131 2.91 -19.04 -12.81
C TYR A 131 2.34 -18.30 -14.03
N PHE A 132 2.98 -18.41 -15.17
CA PHE A 132 2.61 -17.69 -16.39
C PHE A 132 2.67 -18.58 -17.63
N PHE A 133 1.67 -18.40 -18.50
CA PHE A 133 1.60 -19.02 -19.82
C PHE A 133 1.43 -17.94 -20.90
N LYS A 134 2.42 -17.83 -21.81
CA LYS A 134 2.36 -16.88 -22.92
C LYS A 134 1.29 -17.31 -23.92
N SER A 135 0.36 -16.40 -24.26
CA SER A 135 -0.75 -16.69 -25.15
C SER A 135 -1.25 -15.44 -25.86
N SER A 136 -1.46 -15.53 -27.17
CA SER A 136 -2.18 -14.51 -27.95
C SER A 136 -3.68 -14.54 -27.66
N ASN A 137 -4.26 -15.71 -27.40
CA ASN A 137 -5.67 -15.91 -27.07
C ASN A 137 -5.98 -15.84 -25.58
N ARG A 138 -5.24 -14.99 -24.83
CA ARG A 138 -5.31 -14.91 -23.38
C ARG A 138 -6.70 -14.77 -22.78
N LYS A 139 -7.60 -13.97 -23.44
CA LYS A 139 -8.96 -13.74 -22.93
C LYS A 139 -9.84 -15.00 -23.00
N LYS A 140 -9.72 -15.79 -24.09
CA LYS A 140 -10.45 -17.05 -24.27
C LYS A 140 -9.91 -18.08 -23.27
N LEU A 141 -8.61 -18.29 -23.26
CA LEU A 141 -7.95 -19.25 -22.36
C LEU A 141 -8.25 -18.96 -20.88
N LYS A 142 -8.17 -17.70 -20.42
CA LYS A 142 -8.55 -17.31 -19.07
C LYS A 142 -9.98 -17.76 -18.70
N ARG A 143 -10.97 -17.50 -19.60
CA ARG A 143 -12.37 -17.86 -19.35
C ARG A 143 -12.55 -19.38 -19.25
N GLU A 144 -11.90 -20.13 -20.14
CA GLU A 144 -11.93 -21.60 -20.13
C GLU A 144 -11.38 -22.14 -18.81
N LEU A 145 -10.18 -21.72 -18.42
CA LEU A 145 -9.56 -22.15 -17.17
C LEU A 145 -10.37 -21.74 -15.93
N GLN A 146 -10.94 -20.53 -15.91
CA GLN A 146 -11.80 -20.09 -14.81
C GLN A 146 -13.07 -20.91 -14.69
N LYS A 147 -13.65 -21.34 -15.82
CA LYS A 147 -14.85 -22.18 -15.85
C LYS A 147 -14.58 -23.58 -15.28
N ILE A 148 -13.42 -24.14 -15.61
CA ILE A 148 -13.02 -25.49 -15.18
C ILE A 148 -12.61 -25.48 -13.70
N LEU A 149 -11.69 -24.60 -13.33
CA LEU A 149 -11.01 -24.62 -12.01
C LEU A 149 -11.78 -23.86 -10.92
N LYS A 150 -12.66 -22.92 -11.29
CA LYS A 150 -13.46 -22.07 -10.38
C LYS A 150 -12.62 -21.51 -9.22
N PRO A 151 -11.52 -20.79 -9.48
CA PRO A 151 -10.60 -20.37 -8.43
C PRO A 151 -11.27 -19.41 -7.44
N LYS A 152 -11.08 -19.64 -6.15
CA LYS A 152 -11.78 -18.91 -5.05
C LYS A 152 -11.61 -17.39 -5.10
N TRP A 153 -10.43 -16.89 -5.52
CA TRP A 153 -10.18 -15.46 -5.61
C TRP A 153 -10.78 -14.80 -6.86
N ASN A 154 -11.30 -15.58 -7.81
CA ASN A 154 -12.04 -15.05 -8.95
C ASN A 154 -13.52 -14.79 -8.65
N GLU A 155 -14.05 -15.30 -7.55
CA GLU A 155 -15.42 -15.04 -7.10
C GLU A 155 -15.64 -13.55 -6.82
N LYS A 156 -16.89 -13.05 -7.03
CA LYS A 156 -17.19 -11.63 -6.88
C LYS A 156 -17.04 -11.12 -5.44
N ASN A 157 -17.43 -11.95 -4.46
CA ASN A 157 -17.46 -11.60 -3.04
C ASN A 157 -16.57 -12.55 -2.23
N VAL A 158 -15.26 -12.40 -2.33
CA VAL A 158 -14.36 -13.07 -1.39
C VAL A 158 -14.39 -12.28 -0.09
N VAL A 159 -14.99 -12.85 0.95
CA VAL A 159 -14.97 -12.27 2.29
C VAL A 159 -13.57 -12.43 2.85
N LEU A 160 -12.90 -11.32 3.09
CA LEU A 160 -11.73 -11.27 3.96
C LEU A 160 -12.33 -11.32 5.38
N SER A 161 -12.46 -12.52 5.98
CA SER A 161 -12.83 -12.60 7.39
C SER A 161 -11.77 -11.86 8.18
N SER A 162 -12.10 -10.65 8.62
CA SER A 162 -11.38 -9.94 9.66
C SER A 162 -11.35 -10.86 10.89
N CYS A 163 -10.21 -10.98 11.55
CA CYS A 163 -10.16 -11.52 12.90
C CYS A 163 -11.29 -10.91 13.71
N GLU A 164 -12.09 -11.76 14.32
CA GLU A 164 -13.12 -11.36 15.27
C GLU A 164 -12.48 -10.45 16.32
N ILE A 165 -12.79 -9.19 16.22
CA ILE A 165 -12.66 -8.30 17.36
C ILE A 165 -13.86 -8.70 18.23
N THR A 166 -13.61 -9.52 19.25
CA THR A 166 -14.55 -9.70 20.34
C THR A 166 -14.95 -8.33 20.84
N GLU A 167 -16.23 -8.00 20.66
CA GLU A 167 -16.81 -6.80 21.24
C GLU A 167 -16.63 -6.87 22.76
N PRO A 168 -16.03 -5.86 23.40
CA PRO A 168 -16.16 -5.71 24.85
C PRO A 168 -17.57 -5.20 25.13
N LEU A 169 -18.20 -5.85 26.11
CA LEU A 169 -19.45 -5.52 26.73
C LEU A 169 -19.65 -4.01 26.94
N LYS A 170 -20.88 -3.56 26.67
CA LYS A 170 -21.35 -2.21 26.95
C LYS A 170 -21.14 -1.85 28.42
N GLU A 171 -20.23 -0.95 28.69
CA GLU A 171 -20.31 -0.10 29.86
C GLU A 171 -20.57 1.35 29.42
N SER A 172 -21.70 1.84 29.89
CA SER A 172 -22.16 3.20 29.76
C SER A 172 -21.25 4.14 30.58
N THR A 173 -20.55 5.02 29.93
CA THR A 173 -20.14 6.30 30.54
C THR A 173 -20.04 7.35 29.43
N ASP A 174 -20.84 8.40 29.62
CA ASP A 174 -20.82 9.60 28.81
C ASP A 174 -19.43 10.24 28.77
N GLN A 175 -18.72 10.05 27.68
CA GLN A 175 -17.64 10.96 27.34
C GLN A 175 -17.91 11.53 25.94
N LYS A 176 -18.19 12.81 25.96
CA LYS A 176 -18.36 13.72 24.84
C LYS A 176 -17.23 13.54 23.83
N ILE A 177 -17.43 12.66 22.83
CA ILE A 177 -16.52 12.55 21.69
C ILE A 177 -16.73 13.82 20.86
N ILE A 178 -15.80 14.75 21.02
CA ILE A 178 -15.67 15.90 20.11
C ILE A 178 -15.37 15.31 18.73
N LYS A 179 -16.36 15.35 17.85
CA LYS A 179 -16.18 15.10 16.42
C LYS A 179 -15.22 16.15 15.88
N ILE A 180 -13.91 15.81 15.85
CA ILE A 180 -12.93 16.57 15.11
C ILE A 180 -13.26 16.34 13.63
N LYS A 181 -13.92 17.29 13.01
CA LYS A 181 -14.08 17.36 11.56
C LYS A 181 -12.67 17.34 10.97
N ASN A 182 -12.32 16.26 10.28
CA ASN A 182 -11.06 16.12 9.54
C ASN A 182 -11.00 17.19 8.42
N LYS A 183 -10.45 18.35 8.75
CA LYS A 183 -10.21 19.47 7.85
C LYS A 183 -8.76 19.49 7.31
N ASP A 184 -8.14 18.29 7.16
CA ASP A 184 -6.68 18.14 7.04
C ASP A 184 -6.15 17.88 5.63
N SER A 185 -6.86 18.31 4.58
CA SER A 185 -6.30 18.31 3.20
C SER A 185 -5.19 19.36 2.99
N ARG A 186 -4.96 20.23 3.99
CA ARG A 186 -4.04 21.38 3.91
C ARG A 186 -2.56 21.02 3.79
N TYR A 187 -2.16 19.86 4.30
CA TYR A 187 -0.73 19.49 4.40
C TYR A 187 -0.25 18.53 3.32
N GLY A 188 -1.16 17.99 2.49
CA GLY A 188 -0.86 17.05 1.42
C GLY A 188 0.02 15.89 1.93
N LYS A 189 1.06 15.54 1.17
CA LYS A 189 1.99 14.46 1.52
C LYS A 189 2.78 14.67 2.82
N TYR A 190 2.84 15.89 3.35
CA TYR A 190 3.56 16.24 4.58
C TYR A 190 2.72 16.14 5.86
N ARG A 191 1.49 15.65 5.79
CA ARG A 191 0.57 15.51 6.94
C ARG A 191 1.17 14.76 8.12
N LYS A 192 1.93 13.69 7.87
CA LYS A 192 2.58 12.92 8.94
C LYS A 192 3.58 13.76 9.73
N MET A 193 4.31 14.64 9.05
CA MET A 193 5.22 15.59 9.69
C MET A 193 4.45 16.62 10.55
N PHE A 194 3.29 17.12 10.08
CA PHE A 194 2.39 17.95 10.90
C PHE A 194 1.98 17.22 12.18
N THR A 195 1.49 15.98 12.07
CA THR A 195 1.07 15.17 13.23
C THR A 195 2.24 14.91 14.17
N TYR A 196 3.41 14.58 13.62
CA TYR A 196 4.63 14.36 14.40
C TYR A 196 5.00 15.60 15.21
N LEU A 197 5.09 16.78 14.58
CA LEU A 197 5.45 18.02 15.26
C LEU A 197 4.39 18.44 16.28
N ARG A 198 3.10 18.32 15.95
CA ARG A 198 2.00 18.68 16.86
C ARG A 198 1.97 17.84 18.15
N ASN A 199 2.44 16.60 18.07
CA ASN A 199 2.49 15.72 19.24
C ASN A 199 3.76 15.92 20.11
N GLN A 200 4.63 16.85 19.72
CA GLN A 200 5.79 17.21 20.54
C GLN A 200 5.38 18.34 21.51
N ASP A 201 5.79 18.20 22.76
CA ASP A 201 5.53 19.22 23.80
C ASP A 201 6.83 19.92 24.26
N MET A 202 7.71 20.19 23.29
CA MET A 202 9.01 20.81 23.54
C MET A 202 9.06 22.21 22.94
N GLU A 203 9.68 23.15 23.64
CA GLU A 203 9.87 24.53 23.15
C GLU A 203 10.78 24.59 21.89
N SER A 204 11.75 23.68 21.81
CA SER A 204 12.64 23.56 20.65
C SER A 204 12.95 22.10 20.36
N ILE A 205 12.89 21.72 19.10
CA ILE A 205 13.12 20.36 18.64
C ILE A 205 14.11 20.39 17.48
N GLU A 206 15.23 19.74 17.63
CA GLU A 206 16.12 19.45 16.51
C GLU A 206 15.83 18.03 16.00
N VAL A 207 15.52 17.92 14.72
CA VAL A 207 15.18 16.63 14.09
C VAL A 207 16.04 16.45 12.84
N SER A 208 16.69 15.29 12.72
CA SER A 208 17.44 14.95 11.52
C SER A 208 16.50 14.77 10.31
N LEU A 209 16.97 15.09 9.10
CA LEU A 209 16.21 14.87 7.87
C LEU A 209 15.85 13.41 7.69
N VAL A 210 16.76 12.50 8.07
CA VAL A 210 16.52 11.05 8.05
C VAL A 210 15.32 10.71 8.90
N LYS A 211 15.23 11.25 10.13
CA LYS A 211 14.09 11.00 11.01
C LYS A 211 12.78 11.55 10.47
N LEU A 212 12.80 12.72 9.88
CA LEU A 212 11.61 13.29 9.22
C LEU A 212 11.18 12.46 8.01
N GLU A 213 12.12 11.91 7.25
CA GLU A 213 11.83 11.01 6.13
C GLU A 213 11.24 9.68 6.58
N GLU A 214 11.72 9.11 7.70
CA GLU A 214 11.09 7.94 8.33
C GLU A 214 9.63 8.23 8.70
N VAL A 215 9.37 9.37 9.36
CA VAL A 215 8.02 9.81 9.72
C VAL A 215 7.14 9.98 8.47
N LEU A 216 7.66 10.59 7.43
CA LEU A 216 6.96 10.82 6.17
C LEU A 216 6.73 9.54 5.38
N GLY A 217 7.70 8.61 5.41
CA GLY A 217 7.75 7.40 4.58
C GLY A 217 8.24 7.65 3.15
N PHE A 218 8.86 8.81 2.88
CA PHE A 218 9.48 9.16 1.59
C PHE A 218 10.62 10.18 1.80
N LYS A 219 11.53 10.25 0.82
CA LYS A 219 12.63 11.22 0.83
C LYS A 219 12.16 12.61 0.44
N PHE A 220 12.73 13.63 1.07
CA PHE A 220 12.51 15.01 0.67
C PHE A 220 12.94 15.27 -0.78
N PRO A 221 12.42 16.32 -1.43
CA PRO A 221 12.92 16.76 -2.73
C PRO A 221 14.35 17.30 -2.60
N LYS A 222 15.13 17.22 -3.66
CA LYS A 222 16.53 17.71 -3.67
C LYS A 222 16.68 19.13 -3.12
N SER A 223 15.67 19.98 -3.38
CA SER A 223 15.66 21.38 -2.87
C SER A 223 15.63 21.47 -1.34
N ALA A 224 15.10 20.51 -0.63
CA ALA A 224 15.10 20.50 0.83
C ALA A 224 16.50 20.25 1.43
N TYR A 225 17.38 19.58 0.68
CA TYR A 225 18.77 19.34 1.10
C TYR A 225 19.73 20.45 0.67
N SER A 226 19.34 21.24 -0.34
CA SER A 226 20.26 22.18 -0.99
C SER A 226 19.94 23.65 -0.71
N TYR A 227 18.72 23.98 -0.27
CA TYR A 227 18.28 25.37 -0.15
C TYR A 227 17.52 25.65 1.15
N ASN A 228 18.03 26.59 1.95
CA ASN A 228 17.34 27.05 3.16
C ASN A 228 15.95 27.63 2.86
N ALA A 229 15.76 28.21 1.67
CA ALA A 229 14.48 28.74 1.22
C ALA A 229 13.35 27.71 1.22
N TRP A 230 13.66 26.43 1.06
CA TRP A 230 12.66 25.37 1.14
C TRP A 230 12.04 25.27 2.56
N TRP A 231 12.83 25.56 3.58
CA TRP A 231 12.44 25.53 4.99
C TRP A 231 11.91 26.87 5.51
N ALA A 232 11.67 27.86 4.64
CA ALA A 232 11.16 29.17 5.04
C ALA A 232 9.81 29.08 5.74
N ASN A 233 9.60 29.94 6.75
CA ASN A 233 8.37 30.04 7.51
C ASN A 233 7.27 30.81 6.75
N GLY A 234 6.99 30.42 5.53
CA GLY A 234 5.98 31.03 4.65
C GLY A 234 6.38 30.93 3.18
N GLY A 235 5.50 31.40 2.30
CA GLY A 235 5.73 31.44 0.85
C GLY A 235 5.51 30.10 0.11
N HIS A 236 5.45 28.98 0.81
CA HIS A 236 5.25 27.66 0.21
C HIS A 236 4.13 26.87 0.90
N PRO A 237 3.31 26.07 0.17
CA PRO A 237 2.22 25.31 0.77
C PRO A 237 2.67 24.34 1.87
N HIS A 238 3.86 23.75 1.74
CA HIS A 238 4.40 22.80 2.72
C HIS A 238 4.85 23.46 4.04
N SER A 239 5.13 24.77 4.06
CA SER A 239 5.48 25.48 5.30
C SER A 239 4.34 25.47 6.33
N LYS A 240 3.08 25.34 5.88
CA LYS A 240 1.93 25.18 6.75
C LYS A 240 2.03 23.95 7.65
N THR A 241 2.80 22.95 7.25
CA THR A 241 3.01 21.70 8.00
C THR A 241 3.55 21.96 9.41
N TRP A 242 4.56 22.81 9.54
CA TRP A 242 5.11 23.16 10.85
C TRP A 242 4.46 24.38 11.46
N LEU A 243 4.02 25.36 10.66
CA LEU A 243 3.36 26.56 11.17
C LEU A 243 2.04 26.23 11.86
N ASP A 244 1.19 25.42 11.24
CA ASP A 244 -0.11 25.03 11.82
C ASP A 244 0.06 24.00 12.96
N ALA A 245 1.23 23.33 13.05
CA ALA A 245 1.62 22.50 14.20
C ALA A 245 2.08 23.34 15.40
N GLY A 246 2.17 24.64 15.26
CA GLY A 246 2.62 25.55 16.30
C GLY A 246 4.14 25.77 16.38
N TYR A 247 4.85 25.45 15.28
CA TYR A 247 6.32 25.57 15.20
C TYR A 247 6.75 26.49 14.07
N LYS A 248 7.94 27.06 14.23
CA LYS A 248 8.69 27.75 13.17
C LYS A 248 10.09 27.14 13.04
N VAL A 249 10.60 27.11 11.84
CA VAL A 249 11.99 26.73 11.61
C VAL A 249 12.91 27.87 12.05
N LYS A 250 13.93 27.55 12.87
CA LYS A 250 14.91 28.50 13.38
C LYS A 250 16.26 28.34 12.71
N VAL A 251 16.73 27.10 12.61
CA VAL A 251 18.03 26.76 12.02
C VAL A 251 17.86 25.56 11.12
N VAL A 252 18.56 25.54 10.01
CA VAL A 252 18.62 24.40 9.08
C VAL A 252 20.10 24.07 8.83
N SER A 253 20.48 22.86 9.21
CA SER A 253 21.73 22.22 8.78
C SER A 253 21.43 21.44 7.51
N LEU A 254 21.71 22.03 6.34
CA LEU A 254 21.34 21.45 5.03
C LEU A 254 21.89 20.02 4.88
N GLY A 255 21.03 19.10 4.55
CA GLY A 255 21.37 17.68 4.41
C GLY A 255 21.38 16.88 5.74
N GLU A 256 21.32 17.53 6.90
CA GLU A 256 21.48 16.90 8.21
C GLU A 256 20.26 17.03 9.09
N SER A 257 19.94 18.24 9.58
CA SER A 257 18.88 18.46 10.56
C SER A 257 18.15 19.79 10.39
N VAL A 258 16.98 19.89 11.01
CA VAL A 258 16.17 21.11 11.10
C VAL A 258 15.77 21.33 12.56
N CYS A 259 15.98 22.55 13.04
CA CYS A 259 15.55 22.97 14.36
C CYS A 259 14.23 23.76 14.26
N PHE A 260 13.19 23.24 14.92
CA PHE A 260 11.89 23.87 15.07
C PHE A 260 11.78 24.46 16.48
N TYR A 261 11.14 25.61 16.61
CA TYR A 261 10.79 26.19 17.90
C TYR A 261 9.30 26.49 17.98
N LYS A 262 8.71 26.28 19.17
CA LYS A 262 7.30 26.48 19.40
C LYS A 262 6.97 27.99 19.33
N THR A 263 5.92 28.33 18.61
CA THR A 263 5.39 29.70 18.59
C THR A 263 4.35 29.82 19.69
N GLN A 264 4.51 30.84 20.51
CA GLN A 264 3.51 31.20 21.52
C GLN A 264 2.16 31.49 20.90
#